data_96b36b576c32c48bb3c0c6912a1db200
#
_entry.id   96b36b576c32c48bb3c0c6912a1db200
#
_cell.length_a   1.000
_cell.length_b   1.000
_cell.length_c   1.000
_cell.angle_alpha   90.00
_cell.angle_beta   90.00
_cell.angle_gamma   90.00
#
_symmetry.space_group_name_H-M   'P 1'
#
loop_
_entity.id
_entity.type
_entity.pdbx_description
1 polymer ?
#
loop_
_entity_poly.entity_id
_entity_poly.type
_entity_poly.pdbx_seq_one_letter_code
_entity_poly.pdbx_strand_id
1 'polypeptide(L)'
;DYESYHIRLIAKLIGYEFPKGITAHQHLADLYGTDYETAKKITFTYLYGGLDDNARKIPFFQKVEGYVRELYKKFIISGRLTTPLYKREIHFSKIEGATEQKVFNYLLQALETEVNYMKIPKVLDFLSDKKSKMVLYTYDAFLIDTHPSERDEILGHLPTIMEEGGFPVRAYEGTNYNNLVVID
;
A
#
# COMPACT_ATOMS: atom_id res chain seq x y z
N ASP A 1 -0.80 -0.80 10.68
CA ASP A 1 -0.48 0.06 9.53
C ASP A 1 0.60 -0.58 8.67
N TYR A 2 0.46 -0.57 7.35
CA TYR A 2 1.46 -1.15 6.46
C TYR A 2 2.62 -0.18 6.19
N GLU A 3 3.83 -0.72 6.16
CA GLU A 3 5.01 0.06 5.83
C GLU A 3 5.17 0.26 4.31
N SER A 4 5.16 1.52 3.85
CA SER A 4 5.38 1.89 2.45
C SER A 4 4.45 1.14 1.47
N TYR A 5 3.18 0.98 1.83
CA TYR A 5 2.26 0.03 1.21
C TYR A 5 2.12 0.20 -0.30
N HIS A 6 1.79 1.42 -0.78
CA HIS A 6 1.66 1.68 -2.22
C HIS A 6 2.92 1.36 -3.00
N ILE A 7 4.10 1.71 -2.46
CA ILE A 7 5.38 1.44 -3.13
C ILE A 7 5.60 -0.08 -3.26
N ARG A 8 5.25 -0.84 -2.23
CA ARG A 8 5.37 -2.30 -2.24
C ARG A 8 4.33 -2.97 -3.15
N LEU A 9 3.11 -2.44 -3.22
CA LEU A 9 2.11 -2.88 -4.20
C LEU A 9 2.60 -2.64 -5.63
N ILE A 10 3.14 -1.45 -5.90
CA ILE A 10 3.74 -1.11 -7.19
C ILE A 10 4.90 -2.04 -7.52
N ALA A 11 5.82 -2.26 -6.57
CA ALA A 11 6.95 -3.15 -6.76
C ALA A 11 6.52 -4.56 -7.20
N LYS A 12 5.47 -5.10 -6.57
CA LYS A 12 4.89 -6.39 -6.98
C LYS A 12 4.31 -6.36 -8.39
N LEU A 13 3.61 -5.29 -8.76
CA LEU A 13 3.04 -5.14 -10.11
C LEU A 13 4.11 -5.12 -11.21
N ILE A 14 5.26 -4.48 -10.93
CA ILE A 14 6.34 -4.29 -11.91
C ILE A 14 7.48 -5.30 -11.78
N GLY A 15 7.37 -6.27 -10.87
CA GLY A 15 8.44 -7.23 -10.61
C GLY A 15 9.74 -6.57 -10.15
N TYR A 16 9.64 -5.61 -9.21
CA TYR A 16 10.78 -4.97 -8.56
C TYR A 16 10.95 -5.47 -7.14
N GLU A 17 12.17 -5.85 -6.76
CA GLU A 17 12.49 -6.31 -5.41
C GLU A 17 13.31 -5.26 -4.68
N PHE A 18 12.84 -4.84 -3.51
CA PHE A 18 13.61 -4.00 -2.61
C PHE A 18 14.64 -4.85 -1.84
N PRO A 19 15.82 -4.29 -1.54
CA PRO A 19 16.82 -4.97 -0.70
C PRO A 19 16.23 -5.37 0.66
N LYS A 20 16.66 -6.52 1.16
CA LYS A 20 16.27 -6.97 2.50
C LYS A 20 16.96 -6.12 3.58
N GLY A 21 16.28 -5.91 4.70
CA GLY A 21 16.84 -5.23 5.88
C GLY A 21 16.76 -3.69 5.85
N ILE A 22 16.24 -3.11 4.77
CA ILE A 22 15.97 -1.66 4.70
C ILE A 22 14.53 -1.41 4.24
N THR A 23 13.98 -0.27 4.60
CA THR A 23 12.64 0.12 4.15
C THR A 23 12.65 0.51 2.68
N ALA A 24 11.50 0.43 2.00
CA ALA A 24 11.40 0.85 0.61
C ALA A 24 11.76 2.35 0.43
N HIS A 25 11.34 3.20 1.37
CA HIS A 25 11.70 4.61 1.35
C HIS A 25 13.19 4.86 1.62
N GLN A 26 13.83 4.07 2.50
CA GLN A 26 15.28 4.20 2.72
C GLN A 26 16.06 3.83 1.48
N HIS A 27 15.70 2.72 0.81
CA HIS A 27 16.32 2.36 -0.46
C HIS A 27 16.20 3.47 -1.52
N LEU A 28 15.04 4.09 -1.63
CA LEU A 28 14.85 5.21 -2.55
C LEU A 28 15.61 6.46 -2.10
N ALA A 29 15.70 6.73 -0.78
CA ALA A 29 16.50 7.82 -0.23
C ALA A 29 17.99 7.70 -0.63
N ASP A 30 18.54 6.49 -0.53
CA ASP A 30 19.91 6.20 -0.94
C ASP A 30 20.11 6.45 -2.45
N LEU A 31 19.15 6.07 -3.28
CA LEU A 31 19.19 6.32 -4.73
C LEU A 31 19.02 7.81 -5.11
N TYR A 32 18.26 8.57 -4.31
CA TYR A 32 18.12 10.02 -4.51
C TYR A 32 19.30 10.82 -3.94
N GLY A 33 20.09 10.23 -3.03
CA GLY A 33 21.11 10.93 -2.28
C GLY A 33 20.52 11.94 -1.26
N THR A 34 19.43 11.57 -0.59
CA THR A 34 18.70 12.44 0.35
C THR A 34 18.30 11.69 1.62
N ASP A 35 17.69 12.39 2.58
CA ASP A 35 17.13 11.80 3.79
C ASP A 35 15.79 11.09 3.53
N TYR A 36 15.36 10.26 4.49
CA TYR A 36 14.16 9.44 4.42
C TYR A 36 12.87 10.26 4.20
N GLU A 37 12.70 11.37 4.93
CA GLU A 37 11.48 12.18 4.85
C GLU A 37 11.37 12.93 3.51
N THR A 38 12.50 13.41 3.02
CA THR A 38 12.59 14.03 1.70
C THR A 38 12.34 12.99 0.60
N ALA A 39 12.91 11.80 0.69
CA ALA A 39 12.69 10.70 -0.25
C ALA A 39 11.21 10.29 -0.30
N LYS A 40 10.54 10.24 0.85
CA LYS A 40 9.11 9.95 0.93
C LYS A 40 8.29 10.96 0.13
N LYS A 41 8.54 12.25 0.32
CA LYS A 41 7.85 13.34 -0.41
C LYS A 41 8.12 13.27 -1.92
N ILE A 42 9.38 13.08 -2.32
CA ILE A 42 9.79 12.94 -3.72
C ILE A 42 9.09 11.75 -4.36
N THR A 43 9.10 10.61 -3.69
CA THR A 43 8.47 9.38 -4.19
C THR A 43 6.98 9.56 -4.45
N PHE A 44 6.24 10.17 -3.51
CA PHE A 44 4.82 10.45 -3.71
C PHE A 44 4.59 11.46 -4.85
N THR A 45 5.43 12.48 -4.96
CA THR A 45 5.35 13.43 -6.08
C THR A 45 5.52 12.71 -7.42
N TYR A 46 6.48 11.80 -7.53
CA TYR A 46 6.71 11.05 -8.77
C TYR A 46 5.59 10.05 -9.08
N LEU A 47 5.07 9.37 -8.08
CA LEU A 47 4.01 8.38 -8.29
C LEU A 47 2.68 9.01 -8.71
N TYR A 48 2.34 10.15 -8.12
CA TYR A 48 1.03 10.78 -8.33
C TYR A 48 1.06 11.99 -9.27
N GLY A 49 2.19 12.67 -9.38
CA GLY A 49 2.35 13.87 -10.22
C GLY A 49 3.04 13.65 -11.57
N GLY A 50 3.69 12.49 -11.72
CA GLY A 50 4.47 12.15 -12.91
C GLY A 50 5.97 12.26 -12.70
N LEU A 51 6.76 11.61 -13.58
CA LEU A 51 8.20 11.46 -13.46
C LEU A 51 8.95 12.60 -14.17
N ASP A 52 9.94 13.17 -13.50
CA ASP A 52 10.93 14.03 -14.11
C ASP A 52 12.14 13.24 -14.68
N ASP A 53 13.10 13.95 -15.28
CA ASP A 53 14.27 13.32 -15.89
C ASP A 53 15.21 12.66 -14.86
N ASN A 54 15.19 13.08 -13.60
CA ASN A 54 15.98 12.46 -12.55
C ASN A 54 15.34 11.15 -12.07
N ALA A 55 14.02 11.14 -11.88
CA ALA A 55 13.28 9.94 -11.55
C ALA A 55 13.47 8.86 -12.62
N ARG A 56 13.45 9.24 -13.91
CA ARG A 56 13.65 8.31 -15.04
C ARG A 56 15.01 7.62 -15.07
N LYS A 57 15.99 8.09 -14.32
CA LYS A 57 17.30 7.41 -14.16
C LYS A 57 17.27 6.28 -13.14
N ILE A 58 16.26 6.22 -12.30
CA ILE A 58 16.13 5.26 -11.22
C ILE A 58 15.42 4.00 -11.74
N PRO A 59 16.00 2.79 -11.60
CA PRO A 59 15.46 1.56 -12.17
C PRO A 59 14.04 1.25 -11.74
N PHE A 60 13.66 1.56 -10.50
CA PHE A 60 12.30 1.42 -10.00
C PHE A 60 11.32 2.24 -10.85
N PHE A 61 11.59 3.52 -11.05
CA PHE A 61 10.69 4.42 -11.80
C PHE A 61 10.69 4.16 -13.30
N GLN A 62 11.77 3.66 -13.87
CA GLN A 62 11.76 3.20 -15.27
C GLN A 62 10.74 2.08 -15.48
N LYS A 63 10.72 1.11 -14.56
CA LYS A 63 9.72 0.03 -14.59
C LYS A 63 8.29 0.55 -14.35
N VAL A 64 8.13 1.51 -13.41
CA VAL A 64 6.83 2.15 -13.16
C VAL A 64 6.32 2.83 -14.42
N GLU A 65 7.15 3.65 -15.08
CA GLU A 65 6.77 4.36 -16.30
C GLU A 65 6.33 3.40 -17.41
N GLY A 66 7.11 2.35 -17.64
CA GLY A 66 6.76 1.31 -18.61
C GLY A 66 5.42 0.65 -18.30
N TYR A 67 5.20 0.28 -17.04
CA TYR A 67 3.94 -0.32 -16.60
C TYR A 67 2.73 0.64 -16.76
N VAL A 68 2.89 1.89 -16.36
CA VAL A 68 1.84 2.92 -16.45
C VAL A 68 1.42 3.17 -17.90
N ARG A 69 2.39 3.27 -18.81
CA ARG A 69 2.11 3.44 -20.24
C ARG A 69 1.33 2.26 -20.82
N GLU A 70 1.74 1.03 -20.52
CA GLU A 70 1.04 -0.17 -20.99
C GLU A 70 -0.37 -0.31 -20.38
N LEU A 71 -0.51 0.01 -19.09
CA LEU A 71 -1.79 0.07 -18.41
C LEU A 71 -2.75 1.05 -19.09
N TYR A 72 -2.26 2.26 -19.37
CA TYR A 72 -3.06 3.31 -20.02
C TYR A 72 -3.47 2.94 -21.45
N LYS A 73 -2.54 2.38 -22.24
CA LYS A 73 -2.88 1.86 -23.57
C LYS A 73 -4.00 0.83 -23.52
N LYS A 74 -3.89 -0.15 -22.62
CA LYS A 74 -4.94 -1.17 -22.44
C LYS A 74 -6.28 -0.55 -22.03
N PHE A 75 -6.24 0.43 -21.12
CA PHE A 75 -7.43 1.15 -20.66
C PHE A 75 -8.12 1.90 -21.81
N ILE A 76 -7.37 2.63 -22.64
CA ILE A 76 -7.93 3.37 -23.79
C ILE A 76 -8.57 2.41 -24.81
N ILE A 77 -7.91 1.28 -25.09
CA ILE A 77 -8.42 0.29 -26.06
C ILE A 77 -9.66 -0.43 -25.54
N SER A 78 -9.67 -0.84 -24.28
CA SER A 78 -10.75 -1.65 -23.70
C SER A 78 -11.92 -0.83 -23.16
N GLY A 79 -11.72 0.46 -22.90
CA GLY A 79 -12.69 1.33 -22.23
C GLY A 79 -12.88 1.04 -20.74
N ARG A 80 -11.99 0.21 -20.15
CA ARG A 80 -12.09 -0.20 -18.74
C ARG A 80 -10.73 -0.49 -18.12
N LEU A 81 -10.62 -0.22 -16.83
CA LEU A 81 -9.50 -0.62 -15.99
C LEU A 81 -9.90 -1.89 -15.23
N THR A 82 -9.11 -2.96 -15.36
CA THR A 82 -9.37 -4.23 -14.67
C THR A 82 -8.33 -4.44 -13.57
N THR A 83 -8.79 -4.68 -12.35
CA THR A 83 -7.90 -4.93 -11.21
C THR A 83 -7.28 -6.34 -11.29
N PRO A 84 -6.04 -6.52 -10.80
CA PRO A 84 -5.34 -7.80 -10.97
C PRO A 84 -5.88 -8.92 -10.09
N LEU A 85 -6.43 -8.65 -8.90
CA LEU A 85 -6.89 -9.66 -7.95
C LEU A 85 -8.33 -10.11 -8.22
N TYR A 86 -9.30 -9.25 -7.97
CA TYR A 86 -10.73 -9.59 -8.10
C TYR A 86 -11.30 -9.38 -9.50
N LYS A 87 -10.46 -8.95 -10.48
CA LYS A 87 -10.90 -8.67 -11.85
C LYS A 87 -12.04 -7.65 -11.92
N ARG A 88 -12.10 -6.76 -10.92
CA ARG A 88 -13.09 -5.70 -10.87
C ARG A 88 -12.84 -4.72 -12.02
N GLU A 89 -13.90 -4.34 -12.71
CA GLU A 89 -13.84 -3.42 -13.83
C GLU A 89 -14.28 -2.01 -13.43
N ILE A 90 -13.43 -1.03 -13.73
CA ILE A 90 -13.74 0.39 -13.57
C ILE A 90 -13.86 0.97 -14.97
N HIS A 91 -15.09 1.33 -15.36
CA HIS A 91 -15.40 1.83 -16.69
C HIS A 91 -14.81 3.22 -16.92
N PHE A 92 -14.43 3.52 -18.16
CA PHE A 92 -13.86 4.80 -18.59
C PHE A 92 -14.68 6.01 -18.08
N SER A 93 -16.02 5.94 -18.12
CA SER A 93 -16.91 7.01 -17.65
C SER A 93 -16.76 7.35 -16.15
N LYS A 94 -16.10 6.51 -15.37
CA LYS A 94 -15.84 6.73 -13.93
C LYS A 94 -14.52 7.47 -13.67
N ILE A 95 -13.68 7.64 -14.69
CA ILE A 95 -12.39 8.31 -14.58
C ILE A 95 -12.40 9.57 -15.43
N GLU A 96 -13.06 10.61 -14.95
CA GLU A 96 -13.18 11.89 -15.64
C GLU A 96 -11.80 12.49 -15.95
N GLY A 97 -11.59 12.92 -17.20
CA GLY A 97 -10.32 13.48 -17.65
C GLY A 97 -9.16 12.51 -17.44
N ALA A 98 -9.35 11.23 -17.85
CA ALA A 98 -8.38 10.18 -17.69
C ALA A 98 -7.01 10.54 -18.28
N THR A 99 -5.98 10.47 -17.42
CA THR A 99 -4.56 10.54 -17.77
C THR A 99 -3.86 9.27 -17.30
N GLU A 100 -2.63 9.03 -17.77
CA GLU A 100 -1.82 7.89 -17.32
C GLU A 100 -1.76 7.81 -15.77
N GLN A 101 -1.48 8.94 -15.11
CA GLN A 101 -1.38 9.02 -13.65
C GLN A 101 -2.72 8.76 -12.96
N LYS A 102 -3.82 9.35 -13.48
CA LYS A 102 -5.15 9.11 -12.91
C LYS A 102 -5.54 7.63 -12.98
N VAL A 103 -5.38 7.00 -14.14
CA VAL A 103 -5.69 5.57 -14.31
C VAL A 103 -4.84 4.71 -13.39
N PHE A 104 -3.56 5.03 -13.26
CA PHE A 104 -2.66 4.33 -12.34
C PHE A 104 -3.06 4.51 -10.88
N ASN A 105 -3.44 5.72 -10.47
CA ASN A 105 -3.91 5.99 -9.11
C ASN A 105 -5.20 5.23 -8.78
N TYR A 106 -6.14 5.16 -9.73
CA TYR A 106 -7.35 4.33 -9.55
C TYR A 106 -7.01 2.85 -9.39
N LEU A 107 -6.04 2.34 -10.17
CA LEU A 107 -5.57 0.96 -10.02
C LEU A 107 -4.99 0.72 -8.62
N LEU A 108 -4.11 1.61 -8.14
CA LEU A 108 -3.45 1.45 -6.85
C LEU A 108 -4.44 1.47 -5.69
N GLN A 109 -5.36 2.43 -5.66
CA GLN A 109 -6.40 2.51 -4.63
C GLN A 109 -7.33 1.28 -4.65
N ALA A 110 -7.68 0.82 -5.85
CA ALA A 110 -8.48 -0.39 -5.99
C ALA A 110 -7.73 -1.63 -5.51
N LEU A 111 -6.44 -1.76 -5.85
CA LEU A 111 -5.59 -2.87 -5.45
C LEU A 111 -5.34 -2.89 -3.94
N GLU A 112 -5.06 -1.73 -3.34
CA GLU A 112 -4.96 -1.57 -1.88
C GLU A 112 -6.23 -2.08 -1.19
N THR A 113 -7.39 -1.60 -1.63
CA THR A 113 -8.68 -2.04 -1.09
C THR A 113 -8.87 -3.55 -1.25
N GLU A 114 -8.51 -4.12 -2.41
CA GLU A 114 -8.67 -5.56 -2.67
C GLU A 114 -7.77 -6.42 -1.78
N VAL A 115 -6.49 -6.03 -1.61
CA VAL A 115 -5.57 -6.76 -0.72
C VAL A 115 -6.05 -6.71 0.73
N ASN A 116 -6.49 -5.55 1.20
CA ASN A 116 -6.99 -5.40 2.56
C ASN A 116 -8.31 -6.15 2.79
N TYR A 117 -9.21 -6.12 1.80
CA TYR A 117 -10.47 -6.87 1.86
C TYR A 117 -10.24 -8.38 2.04
N MET A 118 -9.16 -8.94 1.48
CA MET A 118 -8.77 -10.33 1.71
C MET A 118 -8.32 -10.60 3.15
N LYS A 119 -7.85 -9.58 3.88
CA LYS A 119 -7.38 -9.70 5.26
C LYS A 119 -8.52 -9.57 6.28
N ILE A 120 -9.52 -8.75 6.01
CA ILE A 120 -10.61 -8.47 6.94
C ILE A 120 -11.27 -9.75 7.48
N PRO A 121 -11.67 -10.75 6.67
CA PRO A 121 -12.25 -11.98 7.20
C PRO A 121 -11.33 -12.72 8.16
N LYS A 122 -10.03 -12.78 7.88
CA LYS A 122 -9.04 -13.45 8.72
C LYS A 122 -8.85 -12.72 10.06
N VAL A 123 -8.83 -11.40 10.04
CA VAL A 123 -8.76 -10.57 11.26
C VAL A 123 -10.03 -10.76 12.09
N LEU A 124 -11.20 -10.75 11.48
CA LEU A 124 -12.48 -10.95 12.17
C LEU A 124 -12.60 -12.36 12.74
N ASP A 125 -12.15 -13.39 12.02
CA ASP A 125 -12.11 -14.77 12.49
C ASP A 125 -11.19 -14.92 13.71
N PHE A 126 -9.98 -14.38 13.64
CA PHE A 126 -9.05 -14.34 14.76
C PHE A 126 -9.62 -13.64 16.01
N LEU A 127 -10.43 -12.59 15.82
CA LEU A 127 -11.04 -11.83 16.91
C LEU A 127 -12.42 -12.36 17.35
N SER A 128 -12.93 -13.43 16.74
CA SER A 128 -14.32 -13.88 16.91
C SER A 128 -14.65 -14.30 18.34
N ASP A 129 -13.72 -14.99 19.01
CA ASP A 129 -13.83 -15.48 20.37
C ASP A 129 -13.28 -14.52 21.44
N LYS A 130 -12.76 -13.35 21.02
CA LYS A 130 -12.08 -12.39 21.89
C LYS A 130 -12.98 -11.24 22.32
N LYS A 131 -12.61 -10.63 23.43
CA LYS A 131 -13.23 -9.37 23.91
C LYS A 131 -12.81 -8.18 23.03
N SER A 132 -11.60 -8.22 22.51
CA SER A 132 -11.06 -7.23 21.57
C SER A 132 -11.80 -7.23 20.25
N LYS A 133 -11.96 -6.05 19.65
CA LYS A 133 -12.74 -5.90 18.42
C LYS A 133 -12.02 -5.01 17.42
N MET A 134 -12.13 -5.34 16.13
CA MET A 134 -11.77 -4.41 15.06
C MET A 134 -12.84 -3.31 14.98
N VAL A 135 -12.46 -2.07 15.23
CA VAL A 135 -13.38 -0.93 15.29
C VAL A 135 -13.32 -0.02 14.08
N LEU A 136 -12.19 -0.03 13.36
CA LEU A 136 -12.03 0.78 12.17
C LEU A 136 -11.06 0.13 11.19
N TYR A 137 -11.40 0.20 9.93
CA TYR A 137 -10.49 0.00 8.80
C TYR A 137 -10.43 1.29 7.99
N THR A 138 -9.26 1.82 7.79
CA THR A 138 -9.08 3.06 7.02
C THR A 138 -7.78 2.99 6.22
N TYR A 139 -7.89 3.15 4.90
CA TYR A 139 -6.78 3.04 3.95
C TYR A 139 -5.97 1.74 4.13
N ASP A 140 -4.75 1.86 4.66
CA ASP A 140 -3.79 0.79 4.90
C ASP A 140 -3.68 0.39 6.38
N ALA A 141 -4.58 0.86 7.25
CA ALA A 141 -4.54 0.65 8.69
C ALA A 141 -5.79 -0.07 9.23
N PHE A 142 -5.57 -0.93 10.22
CA PHE A 142 -6.60 -1.59 11.02
C PHE A 142 -6.50 -1.12 12.47
N LEU A 143 -7.60 -0.61 13.02
CA LEU A 143 -7.68 -0.19 14.41
C LEU A 143 -8.43 -1.24 15.21
N ILE A 144 -7.78 -1.73 16.26
CA ILE A 144 -8.34 -2.73 17.18
C ILE A 144 -8.54 -2.08 18.55
N ASP A 145 -9.75 -2.16 19.08
CA ASP A 145 -10.01 -1.88 20.49
C ASP A 145 -9.60 -3.15 21.27
N THR A 146 -8.47 -3.05 21.96
CA THR A 146 -7.79 -4.20 22.56
C THR A 146 -8.11 -4.32 24.03
N HIS A 147 -8.71 -5.46 24.42
CA HIS A 147 -8.88 -5.77 25.85
C HIS A 147 -7.50 -6.06 26.49
N PRO A 148 -7.19 -5.50 27.68
CA PRO A 148 -5.85 -5.61 28.27
C PRO A 148 -5.33 -7.04 28.43
N SER A 149 -6.20 -8.00 28.74
CA SER A 149 -5.79 -9.41 28.92
C SER A 149 -5.44 -10.14 27.61
N GLU A 150 -5.74 -9.56 26.46
CA GLU A 150 -5.53 -10.15 25.14
C GLU A 150 -4.43 -9.44 24.33
N ARG A 151 -3.84 -8.39 24.92
CA ARG A 151 -2.86 -7.51 24.25
C ARG A 151 -1.71 -8.29 23.61
N ASP A 152 -1.05 -9.13 24.39
CA ASP A 152 0.17 -9.83 23.92
C ASP A 152 -0.16 -10.86 22.83
N GLU A 153 -1.31 -11.51 22.93
CA GLU A 153 -1.79 -12.43 21.89
C GLU A 153 -2.10 -11.68 20.58
N ILE A 154 -2.76 -10.52 20.67
CA ILE A 154 -3.09 -9.69 19.51
C ILE A 154 -1.81 -9.18 18.84
N LEU A 155 -0.87 -8.66 19.61
CA LEU A 155 0.42 -8.18 19.08
C LEU A 155 1.27 -9.30 18.49
N GLY A 156 1.15 -10.54 18.98
CA GLY A 156 1.85 -11.69 18.43
C GLY A 156 1.25 -12.25 17.14
N HIS A 157 -0.07 -12.18 16.98
CA HIS A 157 -0.76 -12.85 15.85
C HIS A 157 -1.25 -11.92 14.75
N LEU A 158 -1.80 -10.76 15.10
CA LEU A 158 -2.39 -9.86 14.12
C LEU A 158 -1.39 -9.37 13.05
N PRO A 159 -0.14 -8.99 13.42
CA PRO A 159 0.86 -8.65 12.40
C PRO A 159 1.09 -9.78 11.40
N THR A 160 1.17 -11.04 11.86
CA THR A 160 1.38 -12.20 10.98
C THR A 160 0.26 -12.35 9.94
N ILE A 161 -1.00 -12.16 10.34
CA ILE A 161 -2.14 -12.18 9.42
C ILE A 161 -2.04 -11.04 8.39
N MET A 162 -1.67 -9.86 8.84
CA MET A 162 -1.57 -8.69 7.97
C MET A 162 -0.38 -8.79 7.01
N GLU A 163 0.74 -9.33 7.44
CA GLU A 163 1.97 -9.49 6.63
C GLU A 163 1.89 -10.59 5.58
N GLU A 164 0.86 -11.40 5.59
CA GLU A 164 0.65 -12.36 4.51
C GLU A 164 0.70 -11.67 3.14
N GLY A 165 1.49 -12.22 2.24
CA GLY A 165 1.74 -11.60 0.95
C GLY A 165 2.97 -10.69 0.95
N GLY A 166 3.71 -10.57 2.07
CA GLY A 166 5.02 -9.90 2.14
C GLY A 166 4.92 -8.37 2.19
N PHE A 167 3.92 -7.85 2.91
CA PHE A 167 3.77 -6.42 3.20
C PHE A 167 4.05 -6.18 4.69
N PRO A 168 5.23 -5.66 5.06
CA PRO A 168 5.54 -5.39 6.47
C PRO A 168 4.55 -4.43 7.10
N VAL A 169 4.24 -4.67 8.38
CA VAL A 169 3.37 -3.80 9.17
C VAL A 169 4.13 -3.18 10.34
N ARG A 170 3.62 -2.05 10.82
CA ARG A 170 4.00 -1.43 12.09
C ARG A 170 2.83 -1.45 13.04
N ALA A 171 3.07 -1.91 14.25
CA ALA A 171 2.11 -1.82 15.31
C ALA A 171 2.23 -0.48 16.06
N TYR A 172 1.09 0.04 16.47
CA TYR A 172 0.99 1.26 17.27
C TYR A 172 0.05 0.98 18.43
N GLU A 173 0.33 1.54 19.59
CA GLU A 173 -0.51 1.40 20.78
C GLU A 173 -0.78 2.77 21.41
N GLY A 174 -1.93 2.95 22.03
CA GLY A 174 -2.31 4.15 22.74
C GLY A 174 -3.69 4.04 23.37
N THR A 175 -4.02 4.97 24.24
CA THR A 175 -5.33 5.02 24.91
C THR A 175 -6.45 5.62 24.06
N ASN A 176 -6.08 6.26 22.96
CA ASN A 176 -6.99 6.80 21.96
C ASN A 176 -6.26 7.03 20.63
N TYR A 177 -7.00 7.28 19.56
CA TYR A 177 -6.48 7.42 18.20
C TYR A 177 -5.43 8.52 18.03
N ASN A 178 -5.48 9.58 18.84
CA ASN A 178 -4.55 10.72 18.73
C ASN A 178 -3.20 10.48 19.46
N ASN A 179 -3.14 9.48 20.33
CA ASN A 179 -1.99 9.22 21.21
C ASN A 179 -1.32 7.87 20.90
N LEU A 180 -1.36 7.45 19.64
CA LEU A 180 -0.73 6.22 19.19
C LEU A 180 0.78 6.40 19.08
N VAL A 181 1.54 5.47 19.68
CA VAL A 181 3.00 5.38 19.59
C VAL A 181 3.41 4.05 18.98
N VAL A 182 4.50 4.05 18.23
CA VAL A 182 5.06 2.82 17.62
C VAL A 182 5.45 1.85 18.74
N ILE A 183 5.13 0.58 18.55
CA ILE A 183 5.59 -0.52 19.40
C ILE A 183 6.70 -1.25 18.62
N ASP A 184 7.87 -1.43 19.28
CA ASP A 184 8.99 -2.23 18.76
C ASP A 184 8.79 -3.72 19.02
#